data_59c6e2ad815610ca38ed618690337b5e
#
_entry.id   59c6e2ad815610ca38ed618690337b5e
#
_cell.length_a   1.000
_cell.length_b   1.000
_cell.length_c   1.000
_cell.angle_alpha   90.00
_cell.angle_beta   90.00
_cell.angle_gamma   90.00
#
_symmetry.space_group_name_H-M   'P 1'
#
loop_
_entity.id
_entity.type
_entity.pdbx_description
1 polymer ?
#
loop_
_entity_poly.entity_id
_entity_poly.type
_entity_poly.pdbx_seq_one_letter_code
_entity_poly.pdbx_strand_id
1 'polypeptide(L)'
;YRYFDTFHVTPRYPFGYGMSYTNFAIRFEQMQMEGTKIHVYTEVENTGRIYDGKEVVQIYVSCPNGELKKEAQRLTAFHKTKLLKPGEKEKLILSFDLRDMTSYREKDAATVLEKGEYVIRLGNSSRNTRVCGILRLSSEIITEKHSHICKIPMHVTELEQKEEDILHATCDCRQNWGRGCEIIIENMEKIRSIPVEEDKITEVVHEYGPVKIYSSEETDAVMERLTLRDMAELSVGGGMTGSRFFEAPGAAGVTCTTLEQKGIPNVVMADGPAGLRLNKVSSVSFTGKVK
;
A
#
# COMPACT_ATOMS: atom_id res chain seq x y z
N TYR A 1 2.71 -5.35 8.65
CA TYR A 1 1.63 -5.51 9.60
C TYR A 1 0.65 -6.61 9.21
N ARG A 2 0.32 -6.78 7.90
CA ARG A 2 -0.62 -7.82 7.44
C ARG A 2 -0.22 -9.21 7.93
N TYR A 3 1.05 -9.60 7.76
CA TYR A 3 1.57 -10.87 8.26
C TYR A 3 1.43 -10.99 9.79
N PHE A 4 1.92 -9.99 10.53
CA PHE A 4 1.91 -10.01 11.99
C PHE A 4 0.50 -10.07 12.57
N ASP A 5 -0.43 -9.34 11.96
CA ASP A 5 -1.82 -9.31 12.41
C ASP A 5 -2.56 -10.61 12.07
N THR A 6 -2.32 -11.17 10.89
CA THR A 6 -2.96 -12.42 10.45
C THR A 6 -2.49 -13.65 11.23
N PHE A 7 -1.20 -13.70 11.58
CA PHE A 7 -0.64 -14.85 12.31
C PHE A 7 -0.48 -14.60 13.81
N HIS A 8 -1.07 -13.54 14.35
CA HIS A 8 -1.01 -13.15 15.78
C HIS A 8 0.42 -13.03 16.33
N VAL A 9 1.39 -12.73 15.47
CA VAL A 9 2.76 -12.47 15.89
C VAL A 9 2.84 -11.07 16.48
N THR A 10 3.20 -10.96 17.75
CA THR A 10 3.30 -9.65 18.43
C THR A 10 4.55 -8.90 17.95
N PRO A 11 4.41 -7.79 17.21
CA PRO A 11 5.54 -6.96 16.83
C PRO A 11 6.02 -6.14 18.05
N ARG A 12 7.28 -5.74 18.04
CA ARG A 12 7.79 -4.83 19.07
C ARG A 12 7.07 -3.46 19.01
N TYR A 13 6.80 -2.98 17.83
CA TYR A 13 6.01 -1.78 17.57
C TYR A 13 5.03 -2.07 16.42
N PRO A 14 3.72 -1.89 16.61
CA PRO A 14 2.74 -2.11 15.55
C PRO A 14 2.85 -1.03 14.46
N PHE A 15 2.36 -1.34 13.27
CA PHE A 15 2.28 -0.35 12.20
C PHE A 15 1.41 0.85 12.61
N GLY A 16 1.92 2.05 12.41
CA GLY A 16 1.28 3.29 12.86
C GLY A 16 1.61 3.68 14.30
N TYR A 17 2.36 2.86 15.05
CA TYR A 17 2.81 3.24 16.39
C TYR A 17 3.70 4.48 16.34
N GLY A 18 3.47 5.39 17.26
CA GLY A 18 4.29 6.58 17.45
C GLY A 18 4.16 7.08 18.88
N MET A 19 5.19 7.72 19.37
CA MET A 19 5.16 8.44 20.65
C MET A 19 4.72 9.89 20.42
N SER A 20 3.97 10.44 21.39
CA SER A 20 3.57 11.84 21.40
C SER A 20 3.84 12.44 22.77
N TYR A 21 4.04 13.73 22.83
CA TYR A 21 4.14 14.48 24.10
C TYR A 21 2.77 14.85 24.67
N THR A 22 1.68 14.49 23.96
CA THR A 22 0.30 14.76 24.38
C THR A 22 -0.58 13.54 24.09
N ASN A 23 -1.80 13.55 24.61
CA ASN A 23 -2.78 12.48 24.45
C ASN A 23 -3.90 12.93 23.51
N PHE A 24 -4.53 11.97 22.85
CA PHE A 24 -5.66 12.23 21.96
C PHE A 24 -6.84 11.32 22.28
N ALA A 25 -8.04 11.82 22.02
CA ALA A 25 -9.25 11.03 21.92
C ALA A 25 -9.75 11.06 20.46
N ILE A 26 -10.08 9.89 19.94
CA ILE A 26 -10.69 9.72 18.63
C ILE A 26 -12.14 9.30 18.85
N ARG A 27 -13.11 10.11 18.41
CA ARG A 27 -14.54 9.83 18.54
C ARG A 27 -15.13 9.48 17.18
N PHE A 28 -15.72 8.31 17.08
CA PHE A 28 -16.55 7.96 15.94
C PHE A 28 -17.88 8.72 16.00
N GLU A 29 -18.24 9.43 14.92
CA GLU A 29 -19.52 10.14 14.83
C GLU A 29 -20.55 9.34 14.02
N GLN A 30 -20.22 8.99 12.79
CA GLN A 30 -21.09 8.21 11.90
C GLN A 30 -20.32 7.61 10.73
N MET A 31 -20.96 6.70 10.02
CA MET A 31 -20.52 6.15 8.74
C MET A 31 -21.64 6.26 7.71
N GLN A 32 -21.29 6.64 6.50
CA GLN A 32 -22.23 6.77 5.38
C GLN A 32 -21.62 6.15 4.14
N MET A 33 -22.46 5.68 3.24
CA MET A 33 -22.06 5.20 1.92
C MET A 33 -22.73 6.08 0.86
N GLU A 34 -21.92 6.56 -0.08
CA GLU A 34 -22.37 7.32 -1.24
C GLU A 34 -21.80 6.68 -2.51
N GLY A 35 -22.66 6.03 -3.30
CA GLY A 35 -22.23 5.20 -4.42
C GLY A 35 -21.31 4.07 -3.95
N THR A 36 -20.07 4.03 -4.42
CA THR A 36 -19.05 3.06 -4.00
C THR A 36 -18.17 3.57 -2.86
N LYS A 37 -18.31 4.82 -2.45
CA LYS A 37 -17.46 5.43 -1.43
C LYS A 37 -18.07 5.33 -0.04
N ILE A 38 -17.24 4.95 0.90
CA ILE A 38 -17.55 4.94 2.33
C ILE A 38 -16.90 6.16 2.97
N HIS A 39 -17.69 6.90 3.75
CA HIS A 39 -17.27 8.07 4.50
C HIS A 39 -17.39 7.80 5.99
N VAL A 40 -16.29 7.87 6.71
CA VAL A 40 -16.22 7.72 8.16
C VAL A 40 -15.96 9.09 8.76
N TYR A 41 -16.93 9.57 9.55
CA TYR A 41 -16.87 10.86 10.22
C TYR A 41 -16.35 10.65 11.63
N THR A 42 -15.35 11.43 12.01
CA THR A 42 -14.70 11.32 13.32
C THR A 42 -14.27 12.68 13.82
N GLU A 43 -14.24 12.82 15.15
CA GLU A 43 -13.68 13.98 15.83
C GLU A 43 -12.42 13.56 16.59
N VAL A 44 -11.35 14.32 16.46
CA VAL A 44 -10.10 14.12 17.21
C VAL A 44 -9.91 15.28 18.15
N GLU A 45 -9.65 14.99 19.42
CA GLU A 45 -9.37 15.98 20.46
C GLU A 45 -7.98 15.76 21.07
N ASN A 46 -7.20 16.82 21.22
CA ASN A 46 -6.01 16.78 22.05
C ASN A 46 -6.44 16.86 23.52
N THR A 47 -6.43 15.73 24.23
CA THR A 47 -6.83 15.62 25.64
C THR A 47 -5.70 15.93 26.62
N GLY A 48 -4.49 16.19 26.11
CA GLY A 48 -3.37 16.63 26.95
C GLY A 48 -3.57 18.01 27.52
N ARG A 49 -2.70 18.42 28.43
CA ARG A 49 -2.83 19.69 29.17
C ARG A 49 -1.75 20.71 28.84
N ILE A 50 -0.65 20.29 28.19
CA ILE A 50 0.56 21.10 28.11
C ILE A 50 1.00 21.31 26.67
N TYR A 51 1.04 20.24 25.87
CA TYR A 51 1.70 20.26 24.56
C TYR A 51 0.70 20.20 23.41
N ASP A 52 1.00 20.97 22.38
CA ASP A 52 0.37 20.85 21.07
C ASP A 52 0.82 19.53 20.42
N GLY A 53 -0.03 18.95 19.60
CA GLY A 53 0.30 17.70 18.91
C GLY A 53 -0.55 17.43 17.69
N LYS A 54 -0.13 16.40 16.93
CA LYS A 54 -0.87 15.87 15.78
C LYS A 54 -1.08 14.39 15.96
N GLU A 55 -2.24 13.91 15.53
CA GLU A 55 -2.55 12.48 15.52
C GLU A 55 -2.83 11.99 14.10
N VAL A 56 -2.56 10.71 13.84
CA VAL A 56 -2.90 10.06 12.58
C VAL A 56 -4.04 9.09 12.79
N VAL A 57 -5.19 9.44 12.28
CA VAL A 57 -6.37 8.56 12.28
C VAL A 57 -6.28 7.59 11.11
N GLN A 58 -6.58 6.32 11.36
CA GLN A 58 -6.45 5.23 10.39
C GLN A 58 -7.74 4.41 10.33
N ILE A 59 -8.14 4.04 9.12
CA ILE A 59 -9.23 3.11 8.87
C ILE A 59 -8.68 1.80 8.35
N TYR A 60 -9.03 0.72 9.03
CA TYR A 60 -8.72 -0.64 8.60
C TYR A 60 -10.00 -1.40 8.27
N VAL A 61 -9.89 -2.31 7.31
CA VAL A 61 -10.99 -3.19 6.92
C VAL A 61 -10.54 -4.64 7.06
N SER A 62 -11.37 -5.42 7.76
CA SER A 62 -11.31 -6.88 7.76
C SER A 62 -12.33 -7.39 6.75
N CYS A 63 -11.86 -8.06 5.69
CA CYS A 63 -12.73 -8.64 4.67
C CYS A 63 -13.28 -10.00 5.15
N PRO A 64 -14.44 -10.45 4.65
CA PRO A 64 -15.02 -11.74 5.03
C PRO A 64 -14.12 -12.90 4.58
N ASN A 65 -14.11 -14.00 5.36
CA ASN A 65 -13.58 -15.25 4.91
C ASN A 65 -14.54 -15.87 3.89
N GLY A 66 -14.05 -16.05 2.66
CA GLY A 66 -14.77 -16.64 1.55
C GLY A 66 -13.96 -17.74 0.88
N GLU A 67 -14.04 -17.82 -0.44
CA GLU A 67 -13.22 -18.75 -1.23
C GLU A 67 -11.74 -18.30 -1.25
N LEU A 68 -11.52 -16.99 -1.27
CA LEU A 68 -10.18 -16.40 -1.33
C LEU A 68 -9.59 -16.20 0.07
N LYS A 69 -8.33 -16.57 0.22
CA LYS A 69 -7.56 -16.30 1.43
C LYS A 69 -7.26 -14.83 1.56
N LYS A 70 -7.33 -14.30 2.77
CA LYS A 70 -7.12 -12.88 3.04
C LYS A 70 -6.38 -12.66 4.35
N GLU A 71 -5.74 -11.52 4.42
CA GLU A 71 -5.17 -10.97 5.64
C GLU A 71 -6.26 -10.57 6.66
N ALA A 72 -5.91 -10.54 7.94
CA ALA A 72 -6.82 -10.17 9.02
C ALA A 72 -7.41 -8.77 8.86
N GLN A 73 -6.61 -7.83 8.37
CA GLN A 73 -7.03 -6.45 8.09
C GLN A 73 -6.10 -5.75 7.11
N ARG A 74 -6.65 -4.74 6.42
CA ARG A 74 -5.88 -3.84 5.54
C ARG A 74 -6.20 -2.38 5.83
N LEU A 75 -5.18 -1.52 5.75
CA LEU A 75 -5.35 -0.07 5.82
C LEU A 75 -5.97 0.42 4.52
N THR A 76 -7.12 1.12 4.61
CA THR A 76 -7.85 1.67 3.46
C THR A 76 -7.83 3.19 3.41
N ALA A 77 -7.78 3.85 4.57
CA ALA A 77 -7.69 5.30 4.63
C ALA A 77 -6.92 5.76 5.86
N PHE A 78 -6.29 6.91 5.76
CA PHE A 78 -5.69 7.60 6.90
C PHE A 78 -5.71 9.11 6.70
N HIS A 79 -5.69 9.84 7.82
CA HIS A 79 -5.57 11.29 7.81
C HIS A 79 -4.79 11.77 9.03
N LYS A 80 -3.89 12.73 8.83
CA LYS A 80 -3.14 13.37 9.92
C LYS A 80 -3.80 14.70 10.27
N THR A 81 -4.11 14.91 11.56
CA THR A 81 -4.69 16.16 12.04
C THR A 81 -3.79 17.36 11.78
N LYS A 82 -4.37 18.55 11.77
CA LYS A 82 -3.61 19.78 12.02
C LYS A 82 -2.94 19.72 13.39
N LEU A 83 -2.09 20.71 13.70
CA LEU A 83 -1.53 20.86 15.04
C LEU A 83 -2.67 21.30 15.98
N LEU A 84 -3.00 20.46 16.96
CA LEU A 84 -4.06 20.70 17.93
C LEU A 84 -3.45 21.15 19.26
N LYS A 85 -3.92 22.29 19.76
CA LYS A 85 -3.62 22.75 21.12
C LYS A 85 -4.35 21.89 22.16
N PRO A 86 -3.92 21.89 23.45
CA PRO A 86 -4.66 21.26 24.52
C PRO A 86 -6.16 21.66 24.53
N GLY A 87 -7.05 20.66 24.49
CA GLY A 87 -8.49 20.85 24.39
C GLY A 87 -9.02 21.16 23.00
N GLU A 88 -8.17 21.40 22.02
CA GLU A 88 -8.61 21.67 20.65
C GLU A 88 -9.09 20.39 19.94
N LYS A 89 -10.10 20.57 19.09
CA LYS A 89 -10.74 19.50 18.33
C LYS A 89 -10.67 19.74 16.83
N GLU A 90 -10.68 18.64 16.08
CA GLU A 90 -10.80 18.66 14.63
C GLU A 90 -11.76 17.57 14.17
N LYS A 91 -12.69 17.92 13.29
CA LYS A 91 -13.56 16.97 12.61
C LYS A 91 -12.92 16.53 11.32
N LEU A 92 -12.87 15.22 11.11
CA LEU A 92 -12.26 14.59 9.93
C LEU A 92 -13.29 13.72 9.23
N ILE A 93 -13.16 13.63 7.92
CA ILE A 93 -13.87 12.67 7.08
C ILE A 93 -12.80 11.82 6.40
N LEU A 94 -12.74 10.54 6.76
CA LEU A 94 -11.89 9.57 6.08
C LEU A 94 -12.74 8.81 5.08
N SER A 95 -12.27 8.78 3.83
CA SER A 95 -13.04 8.16 2.74
C SER A 95 -12.20 7.10 2.04
N PHE A 96 -12.83 6.00 1.67
CA PHE A 96 -12.25 4.94 0.85
C PHE A 96 -13.30 4.37 -0.10
N ASP A 97 -12.87 3.68 -1.14
CA ASP A 97 -13.77 3.05 -2.11
C ASP A 97 -13.96 1.56 -1.79
N LEU A 98 -15.12 1.01 -2.13
CA LEU A 98 -15.36 -0.44 -2.03
C LEU A 98 -14.30 -1.25 -2.79
N ARG A 99 -13.78 -0.70 -3.89
CA ARG A 99 -12.71 -1.33 -4.68
C ARG A 99 -11.41 -1.51 -3.91
N ASP A 100 -11.15 -0.71 -2.87
CA ASP A 100 -9.98 -0.88 -2.00
C ASP A 100 -10.05 -2.17 -1.15
N MET A 101 -11.24 -2.79 -1.08
CA MET A 101 -11.50 -4.02 -0.32
C MET A 101 -11.53 -5.27 -1.20
N THR A 102 -11.36 -5.14 -2.51
CA THR A 102 -11.39 -6.27 -3.45
C THR A 102 -10.22 -7.22 -3.26
N SER A 103 -10.39 -8.43 -3.74
CA SER A 103 -9.35 -9.46 -3.83
C SER A 103 -9.27 -10.00 -5.25
N TYR A 104 -8.06 -10.32 -5.71
CA TYR A 104 -7.85 -10.89 -7.02
C TYR A 104 -8.08 -12.41 -6.98
N ARG A 105 -8.85 -12.92 -7.93
CA ARG A 105 -9.12 -14.34 -8.09
C ARG A 105 -8.45 -14.84 -9.37
N GLU A 106 -7.41 -15.65 -9.18
CA GLU A 106 -6.56 -16.07 -10.31
C GLU A 106 -7.29 -16.99 -11.29
N LYS A 107 -8.19 -17.86 -10.83
CA LYS A 107 -8.85 -18.86 -11.70
C LYS A 107 -9.53 -18.27 -12.93
N ASP A 108 -10.08 -17.07 -12.83
CA ASP A 108 -10.81 -16.36 -13.89
C ASP A 108 -10.31 -14.94 -14.13
N ALA A 109 -9.12 -14.62 -13.60
CA ALA A 109 -8.48 -13.31 -13.72
C ALA A 109 -9.43 -12.14 -13.35
N ALA A 110 -10.15 -12.27 -12.25
CA ALA A 110 -11.13 -11.30 -11.82
C ALA A 110 -10.76 -10.65 -10.49
N THR A 111 -11.07 -9.37 -10.32
CA THR A 111 -11.05 -8.68 -9.04
C THR A 111 -12.46 -8.69 -8.47
N VAL A 112 -12.62 -9.20 -7.27
CA VAL A 112 -13.93 -9.50 -6.69
C VAL A 112 -14.11 -8.93 -5.28
N LEU A 113 -15.34 -8.60 -4.95
CA LEU A 113 -15.84 -8.44 -3.60
C LEU A 113 -16.63 -9.70 -3.25
N GLU A 114 -16.16 -10.50 -2.31
CA GLU A 114 -16.88 -11.71 -1.89
C GLU A 114 -18.05 -11.36 -0.98
N LYS A 115 -19.09 -12.19 -1.03
CA LYS A 115 -20.24 -12.10 -0.12
C LYS A 115 -19.79 -12.16 1.34
N GLY A 116 -20.39 -11.35 2.22
CA GLY A 116 -20.15 -11.42 3.65
C GLY A 116 -20.13 -10.06 4.33
N GLU A 117 -19.51 -10.01 5.50
CA GLU A 117 -19.40 -8.83 6.32
C GLU A 117 -17.98 -8.26 6.26
N TYR A 118 -17.88 -6.99 5.87
CA TYR A 118 -16.66 -6.21 5.87
C TYR A 118 -16.64 -5.35 7.13
N VAL A 119 -15.74 -5.65 8.05
CA VAL A 119 -15.67 -4.98 9.35
C VAL A 119 -14.75 -3.79 9.27
N ILE A 120 -15.31 -2.60 9.48
CA ILE A 120 -14.60 -1.32 9.44
C ILE A 120 -14.10 -0.98 10.83
N ARG A 121 -12.81 -0.67 10.93
CA ARG A 121 -12.11 -0.36 12.18
C ARG A 121 -11.51 1.03 12.11
N LEU A 122 -11.69 1.79 13.17
CA LEU A 122 -11.14 3.13 13.36
C LEU A 122 -10.09 3.09 14.48
N GLY A 123 -8.94 3.72 14.25
CA GLY A 123 -7.88 3.80 15.25
C GLY A 123 -6.72 4.68 14.84
N ASN A 124 -5.57 4.49 15.47
CA ASN A 124 -4.34 5.23 15.17
C ASN A 124 -3.13 4.31 14.87
N SER A 125 -3.32 3.02 14.99
CA SER A 125 -2.31 2.02 14.60
C SER A 125 -3.00 0.70 14.29
N SER A 126 -2.29 -0.25 13.67
CA SER A 126 -2.88 -1.56 13.32
C SER A 126 -3.35 -2.38 14.53
N ARG A 127 -2.84 -2.07 15.71
CA ARG A 127 -3.20 -2.77 16.96
C ARG A 127 -4.05 -1.94 17.92
N ASN A 128 -4.25 -0.67 17.66
CA ASN A 128 -5.13 0.19 18.45
C ASN A 128 -6.28 0.67 17.57
N THR A 129 -7.23 -0.22 17.33
CA THR A 129 -8.43 0.02 16.54
C THR A 129 -9.68 -0.47 17.27
N ARG A 130 -10.82 0.10 16.90
CA ARG A 130 -12.16 -0.35 17.32
C ARG A 130 -13.06 -0.49 16.10
N VAL A 131 -13.97 -1.46 16.16
CA VAL A 131 -14.98 -1.63 15.11
C VAL A 131 -15.92 -0.42 15.15
N CYS A 132 -16.04 0.27 14.03
CA CYS A 132 -16.94 1.44 13.90
C CYS A 132 -18.08 1.22 12.90
N GLY A 133 -18.04 0.17 12.10
CA GLY A 133 -19.09 -0.16 11.16
C GLY A 133 -18.94 -1.53 10.54
N ILE A 134 -20.00 -1.99 9.92
CA ILE A 134 -20.03 -3.24 9.17
C ILE A 134 -20.74 -2.96 7.85
N LEU A 135 -20.11 -3.33 6.73
CA LEU A 135 -20.76 -3.36 5.41
C LEU A 135 -21.17 -4.79 5.11
N ARG A 136 -22.40 -4.98 4.66
CA ARG A 136 -22.96 -6.29 4.31
C ARG A 136 -23.16 -6.40 2.82
N LEU A 137 -22.52 -7.39 2.23
CA LEU A 137 -22.66 -7.76 0.84
C LEU A 137 -23.42 -9.08 0.76
N SER A 138 -24.56 -9.10 0.05
CA SER A 138 -25.45 -10.25 0.00
C SER A 138 -25.04 -11.27 -1.07
N SER A 139 -24.37 -10.83 -2.12
CA SER A 139 -23.81 -11.66 -3.19
C SER A 139 -22.40 -11.22 -3.55
N GLU A 140 -21.69 -12.08 -4.25
CA GLU A 140 -20.36 -11.73 -4.79
C GLU A 140 -20.52 -10.75 -5.95
N ILE A 141 -19.60 -9.77 -6.04
CA ILE A 141 -19.53 -8.81 -7.15
C ILE A 141 -18.17 -8.90 -7.82
N ILE A 142 -18.17 -9.11 -9.12
CA ILE A 142 -16.98 -8.92 -9.95
C ILE A 142 -16.86 -7.43 -10.25
N THR A 143 -15.79 -6.80 -9.74
CA THR A 143 -15.55 -5.37 -9.97
C THR A 143 -14.71 -5.13 -11.21
N GLU A 144 -13.79 -6.05 -11.51
CA GLU A 144 -12.90 -5.93 -12.66
C GLU A 144 -12.63 -7.29 -13.28
N LYS A 145 -12.52 -7.32 -14.60
CA LYS A 145 -12.02 -8.49 -15.36
C LYS A 145 -10.72 -8.16 -16.06
N HIS A 146 -9.79 -9.08 -15.97
CA HIS A 146 -8.44 -8.99 -16.50
C HIS A 146 -8.15 -10.17 -17.45
N SER A 147 -6.96 -10.18 -18.01
CA SER A 147 -6.40 -11.31 -18.75
C SER A 147 -5.16 -11.85 -18.02
N HIS A 148 -4.93 -13.15 -18.11
CA HIS A 148 -3.69 -13.74 -17.61
C HIS A 148 -2.52 -13.37 -18.51
N ILE A 149 -1.86 -12.25 -18.21
CA ILE A 149 -0.68 -11.79 -18.96
C ILE A 149 0.57 -12.58 -18.53
N CYS A 150 0.70 -12.81 -17.22
CA CYS A 150 1.84 -13.53 -16.65
C CYS A 150 1.34 -14.46 -15.54
N LYS A 151 1.04 -15.71 -15.90
CA LYS A 151 0.57 -16.70 -14.94
C LYS A 151 1.72 -17.16 -14.05
N ILE A 152 1.49 -17.19 -12.74
CA ILE A 152 2.47 -17.68 -11.77
C ILE A 152 2.61 -19.21 -11.93
N PRO A 153 3.83 -19.72 -12.22
CA PRO A 153 4.03 -21.15 -12.48
C PRO A 153 4.13 -22.00 -11.20
N MET A 154 4.09 -21.39 -10.04
CA MET A 154 4.28 -22.06 -8.75
C MET A 154 3.20 -21.67 -7.76
N HIS A 155 2.96 -22.53 -6.79
CA HIS A 155 2.07 -22.20 -5.66
C HIS A 155 2.74 -21.21 -4.72
N VAL A 156 2.06 -20.09 -4.43
CA VAL A 156 2.47 -19.09 -3.45
C VAL A 156 1.63 -19.23 -2.19
N THR A 157 2.26 -19.29 -1.03
CA THR A 157 1.52 -19.32 0.24
C THR A 157 0.89 -17.95 0.50
N GLU A 158 -0.43 -17.92 0.59
CA GLU A 158 -1.20 -16.73 0.84
C GLU A 158 -1.42 -16.50 2.34
N LEU A 159 -1.72 -15.25 2.72
CA LEU A 159 -2.16 -14.93 4.07
C LEU A 159 -3.59 -15.45 4.26
N GLU A 160 -3.82 -16.17 5.35
CA GLU A 160 -5.12 -16.74 5.68
C GLU A 160 -5.46 -16.45 7.14
N GLN A 161 -6.52 -15.69 7.36
CA GLN A 161 -7.02 -15.42 8.69
C GLN A 161 -7.91 -16.58 9.18
N LYS A 162 -7.92 -16.83 10.49
CA LYS A 162 -8.84 -17.80 11.08
C LYS A 162 -10.20 -17.14 11.35
N GLU A 163 -11.28 -17.93 11.23
CA GLU A 163 -12.64 -17.42 11.45
C GLU A 163 -12.85 -16.78 12.83
N GLU A 164 -12.19 -17.32 13.85
CA GLU A 164 -12.22 -16.82 15.23
C GLU A 164 -11.66 -15.38 15.36
N ASP A 165 -10.85 -14.95 14.41
CA ASP A 165 -10.08 -13.71 14.49
C ASP A 165 -10.86 -12.49 13.99
N ILE A 166 -11.89 -12.69 13.15
CA ILE A 166 -12.68 -11.59 12.57
C ILE A 166 -13.49 -10.85 13.65
N LEU A 167 -14.01 -11.59 14.62
CA LEU A 167 -14.90 -11.05 15.65
C LEU A 167 -14.17 -10.61 16.94
N HIS A 168 -13.01 -11.17 17.22
CA HIS A 168 -12.33 -11.04 18.51
C HIS A 168 -11.08 -10.18 18.53
N ALA A 169 -10.65 -9.63 17.41
CA ALA A 169 -9.52 -8.70 17.39
C ALA A 169 -9.88 -7.31 17.98
N THR A 170 -10.50 -7.33 19.15
CA THR A 170 -10.36 -6.24 20.10
C THR A 170 -8.96 -6.38 20.69
N CYS A 171 -7.98 -5.78 20.05
CA CYS A 171 -6.64 -5.77 20.59
C CYS A 171 -6.68 -5.09 21.96
N ASP A 172 -6.45 -5.86 23.00
CA ASP A 172 -6.20 -5.32 24.32
C ASP A 172 -4.77 -4.73 24.33
N CYS A 173 -4.65 -3.55 23.74
CA CYS A 173 -3.39 -2.82 23.65
C CYS A 173 -2.87 -2.34 24.98
N ARG A 174 -3.61 -2.61 26.08
CA ARG A 174 -3.24 -2.15 27.42
C ARG A 174 -2.12 -2.94 28.06
N GLN A 175 -1.78 -4.13 27.57
CA GLN A 175 -0.95 -5.04 28.36
C GLN A 175 0.55 -4.80 28.30
N ASN A 176 1.14 -4.11 27.29
CA ASN A 176 2.59 -4.10 27.21
C ASN A 176 3.30 -2.84 26.68
N TRP A 177 2.59 -1.75 26.43
CA TRP A 177 3.24 -0.55 25.88
C TRP A 177 3.36 0.51 26.97
N GLY A 178 4.57 0.68 27.47
CA GLY A 178 4.89 1.56 28.58
C GLY A 178 4.21 2.92 28.53
N ARG A 179 3.92 3.45 29.69
CA ARG A 179 3.25 4.71 30.03
C ARG A 179 3.60 5.83 29.03
N GLY A 180 2.71 6.12 28.11
CA GLY A 180 2.87 7.24 27.18
C GLY A 180 1.91 7.10 26.02
N CYS A 181 0.82 7.85 26.03
CA CYS A 181 -0.22 8.01 25.01
C CYS A 181 -1.38 7.03 25.14
N GLU A 182 -2.24 7.30 26.09
CA GLU A 182 -3.56 6.66 26.11
C GLU A 182 -4.42 7.34 25.04
N ILE A 183 -4.74 6.60 23.97
CA ILE A 183 -5.69 7.03 22.96
C ILE A 183 -6.99 6.33 23.23
N ILE A 184 -7.99 7.12 23.60
CA ILE A 184 -9.33 6.64 23.88
C ILE A 184 -10.13 6.74 22.59
N ILE A 185 -10.71 5.63 22.14
CA ILE A 185 -11.67 5.61 21.03
C ILE A 185 -13.05 5.49 21.63
N GLU A 186 -13.86 6.54 21.44
CA GLU A 186 -15.18 6.69 22.05
C GLU A 186 -16.32 6.50 21.05
N ASN A 187 -17.57 6.44 21.57
CA ASN A 187 -18.82 6.35 20.80
C ASN A 187 -19.01 5.06 19.98
N MET A 188 -18.43 3.96 20.43
CA MET A 188 -18.54 2.67 19.73
C MET A 188 -19.96 2.05 19.81
N GLU A 189 -20.86 2.61 20.60
CA GLU A 189 -22.27 2.18 20.69
C GLU A 189 -23.09 2.47 19.42
N LYS A 190 -22.55 3.30 18.52
CA LYS A 190 -23.20 3.71 17.29
C LYS A 190 -22.86 2.83 16.08
N ILE A 191 -22.35 1.63 16.29
CA ILE A 191 -22.04 0.69 15.19
C ILE A 191 -23.28 0.46 14.35
N ARG A 192 -23.18 0.73 13.06
CA ARG A 192 -24.26 0.49 12.10
C ARG A 192 -23.81 -0.51 11.05
N SER A 193 -24.73 -1.41 10.72
CA SER A 193 -24.58 -2.27 9.55
C SER A 193 -25.22 -1.58 8.34
N ILE A 194 -24.45 -1.40 7.29
CA ILE A 194 -24.88 -0.77 6.04
C ILE A 194 -24.92 -1.85 4.97
N PRO A 195 -26.08 -2.12 4.32
CA PRO A 195 -26.13 -2.98 3.15
C PRO A 195 -25.42 -2.27 1.98
N VAL A 196 -24.69 -3.03 1.18
CA VAL A 196 -24.06 -2.52 -0.03
C VAL A 196 -25.10 -2.58 -1.16
N GLU A 197 -25.28 -1.48 -1.88
CA GLU A 197 -26.13 -1.41 -3.08
C GLU A 197 -25.36 -1.96 -4.27
N GLU A 198 -25.59 -3.24 -4.58
CA GLU A 198 -24.80 -4.03 -5.55
C GLU A 198 -24.94 -3.51 -6.98
N ASP A 199 -26.11 -3.00 -7.34
CA ASP A 199 -26.45 -2.46 -8.64
C ASP A 199 -25.67 -1.17 -9.00
N LYS A 200 -25.09 -0.51 -8.02
CA LYS A 200 -24.24 0.68 -8.21
C LYS A 200 -22.79 0.37 -8.53
N ILE A 201 -22.40 -0.91 -8.45
CA ILE A 201 -21.02 -1.32 -8.74
C ILE A 201 -20.97 -1.84 -10.17
N THR A 202 -20.36 -1.05 -11.04
CA THR A 202 -20.18 -1.42 -12.45
C THR A 202 -18.89 -2.22 -12.63
N GLU A 203 -18.98 -3.37 -13.30
CA GLU A 203 -17.82 -4.15 -13.71
C GLU A 203 -16.97 -3.37 -14.72
N VAL A 204 -15.67 -3.34 -14.52
CA VAL A 204 -14.69 -2.79 -15.46
C VAL A 204 -13.97 -3.95 -16.15
N VAL A 205 -14.01 -3.99 -17.48
CA VAL A 205 -13.27 -4.97 -18.27
C VAL A 205 -12.00 -4.31 -18.79
N HIS A 206 -10.84 -4.85 -18.39
CA HIS A 206 -9.55 -4.42 -18.89
C HIS A 206 -9.23 -5.17 -20.19
N GLU A 207 -9.42 -4.51 -21.31
CA GLU A 207 -8.96 -5.01 -22.59
C GLU A 207 -7.49 -4.63 -22.78
N TYR A 208 -6.63 -5.61 -22.65
CA TYR A 208 -5.21 -5.44 -22.97
C TYR A 208 -5.07 -5.56 -24.48
N GLY A 209 -4.99 -4.43 -25.16
CA GLY A 209 -4.64 -4.39 -26.57
C GLY A 209 -3.24 -4.97 -26.80
N PRO A 210 -2.88 -5.28 -28.04
CA PRO A 210 -1.55 -5.75 -28.35
C PRO A 210 -0.53 -4.73 -27.80
N VAL A 211 0.52 -5.25 -27.17
CA VAL A 211 1.63 -4.41 -26.68
C VAL A 211 2.10 -3.53 -27.84
N LYS A 212 2.01 -2.21 -27.68
CA LYS A 212 2.56 -1.30 -28.69
C LYS A 212 4.07 -1.46 -28.69
N ILE A 213 4.57 -2.20 -29.65
CA ILE A 213 5.99 -2.27 -29.91
C ILE A 213 6.37 -0.99 -30.62
N TYR A 214 7.09 -0.12 -29.94
CA TYR A 214 7.71 1.04 -30.59
C TYR A 214 8.96 0.53 -31.32
N SER A 215 8.87 0.38 -32.61
CA SER A 215 9.99 0.06 -33.49
C SER A 215 10.27 1.25 -34.40
N SER A 216 11.54 1.40 -34.73
CA SER A 216 12.00 2.24 -35.83
C SER A 216 12.91 1.40 -36.70
N GLU A 217 13.11 1.78 -37.96
CA GLU A 217 14.04 1.07 -38.86
C GLU A 217 15.44 0.90 -38.23
N GLU A 218 15.91 1.91 -37.50
CA GLU A 218 17.17 1.88 -36.77
C GLU A 218 17.16 0.86 -35.63
N THR A 219 16.08 0.83 -34.86
CA THR A 219 15.92 -0.13 -33.76
C THR A 219 15.82 -1.55 -34.26
N ASP A 220 15.05 -1.77 -35.32
CA ASP A 220 14.84 -3.09 -35.92
C ASP A 220 16.19 -3.61 -36.52
N ALA A 221 16.96 -2.76 -37.19
CA ALA A 221 18.26 -3.10 -37.69
C ALA A 221 19.30 -3.43 -36.59
N VAL A 222 19.15 -2.87 -35.40
CA VAL A 222 19.96 -3.26 -34.24
C VAL A 222 19.47 -4.60 -33.69
N MET A 223 18.15 -4.78 -33.53
CA MET A 223 17.56 -6.02 -33.00
C MET A 223 17.89 -7.25 -33.84
N GLU A 224 17.94 -7.13 -35.18
CA GLU A 224 18.33 -8.22 -36.09
C GLU A 224 19.75 -8.75 -35.84
N ARG A 225 20.63 -7.93 -35.30
CA ARG A 225 22.02 -8.29 -34.99
C ARG A 225 22.20 -8.91 -33.61
N LEU A 226 21.17 -8.90 -32.77
CA LEU A 226 21.21 -9.40 -31.41
C LEU A 226 20.75 -10.84 -31.35
N THR A 227 21.45 -11.67 -30.60
CA THR A 227 20.97 -12.97 -30.17
C THR A 227 20.07 -12.83 -28.96
N LEU A 228 19.29 -13.86 -28.67
CA LEU A 228 18.46 -13.89 -27.43
C LEU A 228 19.30 -13.66 -26.16
N ARG A 229 20.55 -14.17 -26.16
CA ARG A 229 21.50 -13.94 -25.08
C ARG A 229 21.90 -12.48 -24.96
N ASP A 230 22.17 -11.82 -26.07
CA ASP A 230 22.51 -10.39 -26.09
C ASP A 230 21.35 -9.54 -25.55
N MET A 231 20.10 -9.87 -25.92
CA MET A 231 18.90 -9.19 -25.43
C MET A 231 18.73 -9.40 -23.94
N ALA A 232 18.99 -10.60 -23.43
CA ALA A 232 18.96 -10.89 -22.00
C ALA A 232 20.06 -10.11 -21.25
N GLU A 233 21.30 -10.07 -21.80
CA GLU A 233 22.39 -9.29 -21.20
C GLU A 233 22.08 -7.79 -21.20
N LEU A 234 21.48 -7.26 -22.27
CA LEU A 234 21.05 -5.86 -22.33
C LEU A 234 19.99 -5.53 -21.27
N SER A 235 19.04 -6.44 -21.06
CA SER A 235 17.96 -6.27 -20.07
C SER A 235 18.47 -6.31 -18.62
N VAL A 236 19.50 -7.10 -18.33
CA VAL A 236 20.11 -7.20 -17.00
C VAL A 236 21.08 -6.06 -16.75
N GLY A 237 21.80 -5.59 -17.80
CA GLY A 237 22.87 -4.61 -17.70
C GLY A 237 24.16 -5.18 -17.10
N GLY A 238 25.20 -4.35 -17.05
CA GLY A 238 26.54 -4.74 -16.56
C GLY A 238 26.71 -4.67 -15.04
N GLY A 239 25.74 -4.11 -14.33
CA GLY A 239 25.80 -3.91 -12.86
C GLY A 239 26.93 -2.97 -12.41
N MET A 240 27.14 -2.90 -11.11
CA MET A 240 28.19 -2.06 -10.50
C MET A 240 29.59 -2.65 -10.63
N THR A 241 29.71 -3.95 -10.84
CA THR A 241 30.99 -4.69 -10.83
C THR A 241 31.42 -5.21 -12.20
N GLY A 242 30.57 -5.13 -13.20
CA GLY A 242 30.76 -5.79 -14.50
C GLY A 242 31.44 -4.94 -15.56
N SER A 243 31.77 -3.68 -15.30
CA SER A 243 32.42 -2.83 -16.30
C SER A 243 33.92 -2.67 -16.05
N ARG A 244 34.68 -2.60 -17.14
CA ARG A 244 36.07 -2.13 -17.11
C ARG A 244 36.21 -0.67 -16.66
N PHE A 245 35.09 0.03 -16.54
CA PHE A 245 34.98 1.42 -16.15
C PHE A 245 34.54 1.55 -14.70
N PHE A 246 35.35 1.03 -13.79
CA PHE A 246 35.28 1.35 -12.36
C PHE A 246 35.59 2.81 -12.07
N GLU A 247 35.35 3.70 -13.02
CA GLU A 247 35.63 5.12 -12.87
C GLU A 247 34.50 5.91 -12.21
N ALA A 248 33.35 5.28 -12.02
CA ALA A 248 32.20 5.87 -11.34
C ALA A 248 31.69 5.00 -10.17
N PRO A 249 32.46 4.86 -9.06
CA PRO A 249 31.97 4.15 -7.89
C PRO A 249 30.75 4.89 -7.35
N GLY A 250 29.68 4.14 -7.06
CA GLY A 250 28.38 4.70 -6.66
C GLY A 250 27.44 4.94 -7.83
N ALA A 251 27.82 4.61 -9.09
CA ALA A 251 26.87 4.55 -10.18
C ALA A 251 25.84 3.44 -9.93
N ALA A 252 24.57 3.69 -10.30
CA ALA A 252 23.52 2.68 -10.24
C ALA A 252 23.82 1.48 -11.13
N GLY A 253 24.62 1.65 -12.18
CA GLY A 253 25.11 0.61 -13.06
C GLY A 253 25.56 1.13 -14.42
N VAL A 254 25.92 0.18 -15.28
CA VAL A 254 26.22 0.43 -16.69
C VAL A 254 25.32 -0.46 -17.55
N THR A 255 25.06 -0.08 -18.80
CA THR A 255 24.22 -0.90 -19.68
C THR A 255 24.89 -2.22 -20.02
N CYS A 256 25.71 -2.30 -21.01
CA CYS A 256 26.40 -3.54 -21.32
C CYS A 256 27.61 -3.27 -22.23
N THR A 257 28.82 -3.53 -21.72
CA THR A 257 30.03 -3.28 -22.44
C THR A 257 30.29 -4.32 -23.56
N THR A 258 29.67 -5.50 -23.44
CA THR A 258 29.88 -6.60 -24.42
C THR A 258 29.18 -6.35 -25.75
N LEU A 259 28.24 -5.43 -25.81
CA LEU A 259 27.42 -5.14 -26.99
C LEU A 259 27.87 -3.92 -27.78
N GLU A 260 28.96 -3.26 -27.38
CA GLU A 260 29.52 -2.11 -28.14
C GLU A 260 29.89 -2.50 -29.55
N GLN A 261 30.47 -3.69 -29.75
CA GLN A 261 30.81 -4.22 -31.08
C GLN A 261 29.58 -4.47 -31.98
N LYS A 262 28.39 -4.54 -31.36
CA LYS A 262 27.08 -4.68 -32.04
C LYS A 262 26.38 -3.35 -32.27
N GLY A 263 27.04 -2.24 -31.95
CA GLY A 263 26.53 -0.90 -32.16
C GLY A 263 25.63 -0.38 -30.99
N ILE A 264 25.65 -1.05 -29.84
CA ILE A 264 24.93 -0.60 -28.65
C ILE A 264 25.93 0.09 -27.72
N PRO A 265 25.80 1.42 -27.51
CA PRO A 265 26.72 2.15 -26.66
C PRO A 265 26.55 1.75 -25.20
N ASN A 266 27.67 1.70 -24.47
CA ASN A 266 27.62 1.55 -23.03
C ASN A 266 27.25 2.90 -22.38
N VAL A 267 26.19 2.91 -21.57
CA VAL A 267 25.73 4.07 -20.85
C VAL A 267 25.94 3.86 -19.35
N VAL A 268 26.65 4.79 -18.72
CA VAL A 268 26.87 4.79 -17.27
C VAL A 268 25.74 5.57 -16.61
N MET A 269 25.01 4.90 -15.72
CA MET A 269 23.97 5.52 -14.91
C MET A 269 24.55 5.95 -13.57
N ALA A 270 24.82 7.21 -13.40
CA ALA A 270 25.39 7.75 -12.18
C ALA A 270 24.27 8.23 -11.22
N ASP A 271 24.56 8.19 -9.91
CA ASP A 271 23.65 8.70 -8.88
C ASP A 271 23.32 10.17 -9.12
N GLY A 272 22.02 10.51 -9.00
CA GLY A 272 21.52 11.83 -9.37
C GLY A 272 21.26 12.79 -8.21
N PRO A 273 20.30 12.54 -7.33
CA PRO A 273 19.77 13.59 -6.42
C PRO A 273 20.78 14.13 -5.41
N ALA A 274 21.73 13.31 -4.98
CA ALA A 274 22.77 13.69 -4.02
C ALA A 274 24.08 14.17 -4.66
N GLY A 275 24.14 14.27 -6.00
CA GLY A 275 25.34 14.59 -6.78
C GLY A 275 26.05 13.36 -7.35
N LEU A 276 26.92 13.60 -8.33
CA LEU A 276 27.71 12.53 -8.97
C LEU A 276 28.84 12.07 -8.03
N ARG A 277 28.96 10.74 -7.86
CA ARG A 277 30.12 10.13 -7.22
C ARG A 277 31.02 9.54 -8.29
N LEU A 278 32.20 10.11 -8.46
CA LEU A 278 33.23 9.65 -9.37
C LEU A 278 34.46 9.19 -8.57
N ASN A 279 35.24 8.28 -9.11
CA ASN A 279 36.35 7.61 -8.42
C ASN A 279 37.42 8.53 -7.82
N LYS A 280 37.53 9.75 -8.30
CA LYS A 280 38.56 10.72 -7.85
C LYS A 280 37.97 12.05 -7.38
N VAL A 281 36.65 12.14 -7.26
CA VAL A 281 35.97 13.36 -6.89
C VAL A 281 34.90 13.01 -5.87
N SER A 282 35.04 13.53 -4.66
CA SER A 282 33.94 13.51 -3.69
C SER A 282 32.77 14.31 -4.26
N SER A 283 31.58 13.85 -4.13
CA SER A 283 30.31 14.35 -4.65
C SER A 283 30.30 15.82 -5.09
N VAL A 284 29.94 16.09 -6.34
CA VAL A 284 29.64 17.44 -6.82
C VAL A 284 28.13 17.62 -6.76
N SER A 285 27.66 18.58 -5.98
CA SER A 285 26.25 18.97 -5.94
C SER A 285 25.89 19.68 -7.25
N PHE A 286 24.92 19.14 -7.99
CA PHE A 286 24.40 19.79 -9.18
C PHE A 286 23.32 20.80 -8.80
N THR A 287 23.70 22.08 -8.82
CA THR A 287 22.75 23.20 -8.75
C THR A 287 22.43 23.80 -10.13
N GLY A 288 22.89 23.18 -11.21
CA GLY A 288 22.77 23.69 -12.57
C GLY A 288 22.03 22.77 -13.52
N LYS A 289 21.36 23.36 -14.51
CA LYS A 289 20.75 22.65 -15.63
C LYS A 289 21.85 21.89 -16.39
N VAL A 290 21.70 20.56 -16.47
CA VAL A 290 22.44 19.77 -17.43
C VAL A 290 21.94 20.16 -18.82
N LYS A 291 22.83 20.64 -19.69
CA LYS A 291 22.51 20.84 -21.11
C LYS A 291 22.58 19.49 -21.82
#